data_78cc14f8a94886c9238a4723bae3db57
#
_entry.id   78cc14f8a94886c9238a4723bae3db57
#
_cell.length_a   1.000
_cell.length_b   1.000
_cell.length_c   1.000
_cell.angle_alpha   90.00
_cell.angle_beta   90.00
_cell.angle_gamma   90.00
#
_symmetry.space_group_name_H-M   'P 1'
#
loop_
_entity.id
_entity.type
_entity.pdbx_description
1 polymer ?
#
loop_
_entity_poly.entity_id
_entity_poly.type
_entity_poly.pdbx_seq_one_letter_code
_entity_poly.pdbx_strand_id
1 'polypeptide(L)'
;MSTSRRRAVAIKMKIKDLTDGEFISEQDGSKALHVKTDEIILRARIMGEITSKVDIESDESILIDVADETGTIRVKGGGSEWAGQIYLDMKGLAEGMTVDIVGLIRESSDGKAYINCELCIPVQDSAMKVLRDLEISKYYRKKGMEVEATESIEAAMKVQAKLSESDEVKNHILDLLKKPDNLKDGCTFDKIKEELGLSTKDLEPELRALQNDGDIFEPFPGTFKYV
;
A
#
# COMPACT_ATOMS: atom_id res chain seq x y z
N MET A 1 22.32 -34.57 3.04
CA MET A 1 21.18 -34.04 2.31
C MET A 1 20.95 -32.63 2.80
N SER A 2 21.27 -31.60 1.99
CA SER A 2 21.03 -30.21 2.36
C SER A 2 19.55 -29.93 2.29
N THR A 3 18.88 -29.83 3.43
CA THR A 3 17.50 -29.34 3.50
C THR A 3 17.54 -27.86 3.12
N SER A 4 17.14 -27.55 1.89
CA SER A 4 16.91 -26.16 1.46
C SER A 4 15.92 -25.51 2.43
N ARG A 5 16.43 -24.72 3.39
CA ARG A 5 15.57 -23.90 4.27
C ARG A 5 14.77 -22.98 3.36
N ARG A 6 13.45 -23.15 3.36
CA ARG A 6 12.56 -22.22 2.65
C ARG A 6 12.80 -20.82 3.17
N ARG A 7 12.97 -19.88 2.26
CA ARG A 7 13.17 -18.46 2.59
C ARG A 7 11.94 -17.95 3.36
N ALA A 8 12.13 -17.36 4.55
CA ALA A 8 11.03 -16.78 5.31
C ALA A 8 10.34 -15.66 4.50
N VAL A 9 9.02 -15.58 4.59
CA VAL A 9 8.24 -14.52 3.95
C VAL A 9 8.53 -13.19 4.63
N ALA A 10 8.69 -12.12 3.85
CA ALA A 10 8.81 -10.77 4.40
C ALA A 10 7.43 -10.25 4.78
N ILE A 11 7.26 -9.89 6.05
CA ILE A 11 6.00 -9.38 6.59
C ILE A 11 6.03 -7.85 6.52
N LYS A 12 4.97 -7.26 5.95
CA LYS A 12 4.79 -5.81 5.88
C LYS A 12 4.37 -5.29 7.25
N MET A 13 5.14 -4.37 7.82
CA MET A 13 4.95 -3.88 9.18
C MET A 13 5.25 -2.40 9.31
N LYS A 14 4.70 -1.76 10.34
CA LYS A 14 5.13 -0.45 10.81
C LYS A 14 6.46 -0.57 11.55
N ILE A 15 7.27 0.48 11.48
CA ILE A 15 8.60 0.49 12.09
C ILE A 15 8.51 0.32 13.60
N LYS A 16 7.53 0.95 14.25
CA LYS A 16 7.32 0.84 15.69
C LYS A 16 7.12 -0.61 16.15
N ASP A 17 6.41 -1.42 15.40
CA ASP A 17 6.16 -2.81 15.80
C ASP A 17 7.45 -3.64 15.80
N LEU A 18 8.41 -3.28 14.92
CA LEU A 18 9.73 -3.91 14.90
C LEU A 18 10.63 -3.39 16.03
N THR A 19 10.56 -2.08 16.32
CA THR A 19 11.41 -1.48 17.38
C THR A 19 10.91 -1.77 18.78
N ASP A 20 9.60 -1.99 18.96
CA ASP A 20 8.96 -2.39 20.22
C ASP A 20 9.01 -3.92 20.46
N GLY A 21 9.47 -4.71 19.47
CA GLY A 21 9.58 -6.15 19.56
C GLY A 21 10.74 -6.59 20.48
N GLU A 22 10.65 -7.82 20.99
CA GLU A 22 11.64 -8.41 21.87
C GLU A 22 12.37 -9.58 21.18
N PHE A 23 13.70 -9.65 21.32
CA PHE A 23 14.46 -10.77 20.81
C PHE A 23 14.43 -11.93 21.80
N ILE A 24 13.94 -13.10 21.33
CA ILE A 24 13.88 -14.33 22.11
C ILE A 24 14.83 -15.35 21.47
N SER A 25 15.57 -16.07 22.31
CA SER A 25 16.44 -17.16 21.86
C SER A 25 15.61 -18.40 21.53
N GLU A 26 15.74 -18.88 20.31
CA GLU A 26 15.12 -20.14 19.86
C GLU A 26 15.92 -21.37 20.34
N GLN A 27 15.31 -22.55 20.23
CA GLN A 27 15.91 -23.81 20.67
C GLN A 27 17.22 -24.15 19.94
N ASP A 28 17.41 -23.65 18.72
CA ASP A 28 18.62 -23.83 17.90
C ASP A 28 19.71 -22.79 18.20
N GLY A 29 19.51 -21.93 19.20
CA GLY A 29 20.42 -20.85 19.58
C GLY A 29 20.33 -19.61 18.69
N SER A 30 19.47 -19.60 17.69
CA SER A 30 19.18 -18.38 16.90
C SER A 30 18.31 -17.43 17.71
N LYS A 31 18.39 -16.13 17.38
CA LYS A 31 17.50 -15.11 17.94
C LYS A 31 16.45 -14.72 16.91
N ALA A 32 15.22 -14.58 17.37
CA ALA A 32 14.09 -14.16 16.55
C ALA A 32 13.35 -13.00 17.23
N LEU A 33 12.85 -12.06 16.45
CA LEU A 33 12.08 -10.93 16.96
C LEU A 33 10.62 -11.34 17.14
N HIS A 34 10.14 -11.27 18.38
CA HIS A 34 8.74 -11.42 18.72
C HIS A 34 8.06 -10.04 18.77
N VAL A 35 6.95 -9.91 18.08
CA VAL A 35 6.20 -8.65 17.99
C VAL A 35 4.81 -8.79 18.63
N LYS A 36 4.12 -7.68 18.84
CA LYS A 36 2.79 -7.62 19.50
C LYS A 36 1.70 -8.46 18.82
N THR A 37 1.91 -8.89 17.57
CA THR A 37 1.00 -9.80 16.87
C THR A 37 1.17 -11.27 17.25
N ASP A 38 1.94 -11.58 18.29
CA ASP A 38 2.35 -12.94 18.66
C ASP A 38 3.08 -13.69 17.54
N GLU A 39 3.73 -12.96 16.65
CA GLU A 39 4.48 -13.54 15.54
C GLU A 39 5.97 -13.41 15.71
N ILE A 40 6.66 -14.38 15.13
CA ILE A 40 8.12 -14.39 15.00
C ILE A 40 8.49 -13.77 13.66
N ILE A 41 9.18 -12.65 13.69
CA ILE A 41 9.61 -11.92 12.50
C ILE A 41 11.08 -12.17 12.21
N LEU A 42 11.35 -12.91 11.16
CA LEU A 42 12.71 -13.14 10.65
C LEU A 42 13.06 -12.17 9.53
N ARG A 43 12.07 -11.77 8.75
CA ARG A 43 12.20 -10.87 7.60
C ARG A 43 11.04 -9.90 7.57
N ALA A 44 11.35 -8.61 7.47
CA ALA A 44 10.36 -7.55 7.35
C ALA A 44 10.41 -6.84 5.99
N ARG A 45 9.31 -6.22 5.64
CA ARG A 45 9.21 -5.25 4.56
C ARG A 45 8.62 -3.96 5.10
N ILE A 46 9.41 -2.90 5.07
CA ILE A 46 9.05 -1.56 5.56
C ILE A 46 9.05 -0.55 4.42
N MET A 47 8.34 0.54 4.58
CA MET A 47 8.39 1.70 3.70
C MET A 47 8.52 2.95 4.54
N GLY A 48 9.46 3.83 4.19
CA GLY A 48 9.69 5.07 4.93
C GLY A 48 10.65 6.00 4.22
N GLU A 49 10.90 7.14 4.83
CA GLU A 49 11.83 8.16 4.33
C GLU A 49 13.22 7.97 4.94
N ILE A 50 14.26 8.14 4.14
CA ILE A 50 15.65 8.15 4.61
C ILE A 50 15.90 9.46 5.37
N THR A 51 16.15 9.36 6.67
CA THR A 51 16.42 10.52 7.53
C THR A 51 17.92 10.74 7.78
N SER A 52 18.74 9.70 7.59
CA SER A 52 20.19 9.75 7.73
C SER A 52 20.85 8.71 6.85
N LYS A 53 22.04 9.02 6.33
CA LYS A 53 22.83 8.10 5.52
C LYS A 53 24.32 8.21 5.85
N VAL A 54 24.96 7.07 6.10
CA VAL A 54 26.40 6.95 6.31
C VAL A 54 26.96 5.90 5.38
N ASP A 55 27.91 6.29 4.52
CA ASP A 55 28.67 5.39 3.64
C ASP A 55 29.99 5.00 4.32
N ILE A 56 30.22 3.70 4.51
CA ILE A 56 31.45 3.14 5.10
C ILE A 56 32.21 2.46 3.97
N GLU A 57 32.91 3.27 3.17
CA GLU A 57 33.64 2.81 1.99
C GLU A 57 34.64 1.70 2.27
N SER A 58 35.32 1.71 3.44
CA SER A 58 36.29 0.69 3.83
C SER A 58 35.68 -0.72 3.99
N ASP A 59 34.40 -0.82 4.22
CA ASP A 59 33.64 -2.06 4.46
C ASP A 59 32.62 -2.32 3.34
N GLU A 60 32.58 -1.48 2.32
CA GLU A 60 31.55 -1.49 1.27
C GLU A 60 30.15 -1.67 1.87
N SER A 61 29.85 -0.91 2.90
CA SER A 61 28.57 -0.94 3.61
C SER A 61 27.96 0.43 3.76
N ILE A 62 26.64 0.49 3.74
CA ILE A 62 25.86 1.70 3.95
C ILE A 62 24.92 1.47 5.14
N LEU A 63 24.88 2.46 6.02
CA LEU A 63 23.90 2.56 7.07
C LEU A 63 22.93 3.69 6.71
N ILE A 64 21.63 3.41 6.71
CA ILE A 64 20.60 4.44 6.62
C ILE A 64 19.66 4.30 7.81
N ASP A 65 19.14 5.43 8.29
CA ASP A 65 18.03 5.46 9.21
C ASP A 65 16.77 5.77 8.39
N VAL A 66 15.75 4.92 8.52
CA VAL A 66 14.49 5.02 7.78
C VAL A 66 13.37 5.26 8.76
N ALA A 67 12.56 6.29 8.49
CA ALA A 67 11.44 6.68 9.33
C ALA A 67 10.09 6.52 8.60
N ASP A 68 9.10 6.01 9.29
CA ASP A 68 7.68 6.17 8.98
C ASP A 68 7.01 7.05 10.04
N GLU A 69 5.70 7.21 10.00
CA GLU A 69 4.96 8.01 10.98
C GLU A 69 4.96 7.40 12.40
N THR A 70 5.45 6.17 12.56
CA THR A 70 5.44 5.45 13.84
C THR A 70 6.81 5.42 14.53
N GLY A 71 7.90 5.55 13.76
CA GLY A 71 9.24 5.49 14.34
C GLY A 71 10.35 5.48 13.31
N THR A 72 11.56 5.20 13.78
CA THR A 72 12.78 5.12 12.96
C THR A 72 13.51 3.81 13.24
N ILE A 73 14.04 3.17 12.20
CA ILE A 73 14.83 1.95 12.30
C ILE A 73 16.09 2.07 11.45
N ARG A 74 17.18 1.47 11.93
CA ARG A 74 18.43 1.38 11.18
C ARG A 74 18.38 0.26 10.17
N VAL A 75 18.91 0.51 8.98
CA VAL A 75 19.05 -0.45 7.88
C VAL A 75 20.51 -0.49 7.46
N LYS A 76 21.10 -1.68 7.42
CA LYS A 76 22.45 -1.92 6.93
C LYS A 76 22.38 -2.61 5.57
N GLY A 77 23.10 -2.10 4.58
CA GLY A 77 23.31 -2.74 3.29
C GLY A 77 24.81 -2.89 2.99
N GLY A 78 25.21 -3.97 2.33
CA GLY A 78 26.60 -4.24 2.02
C GLY A 78 27.36 -4.97 3.14
N GLY A 79 28.69 -4.88 3.10
CA GLY A 79 29.57 -5.45 4.13
C GLY A 79 29.73 -6.98 4.06
N SER A 80 29.46 -7.60 2.91
CA SER A 80 29.73 -9.01 2.66
C SER A 80 29.94 -9.27 1.16
N GLU A 81 30.68 -10.34 0.81
CA GLU A 81 30.95 -10.72 -0.59
C GLU A 81 29.67 -10.84 -1.46
N TRP A 82 28.54 -11.17 -0.86
CA TRP A 82 27.25 -11.37 -1.55
C TRP A 82 26.38 -10.13 -1.58
N ALA A 83 26.76 -9.06 -0.91
CA ALA A 83 25.93 -7.86 -0.73
C ALA A 83 26.45 -6.63 -1.52
N GLY A 84 27.41 -6.82 -2.44
CA GLY A 84 27.96 -5.73 -3.25
C GLY A 84 26.92 -5.00 -4.08
N GLN A 85 25.93 -5.71 -4.64
CA GLN A 85 24.85 -5.08 -5.38
C GLN A 85 23.98 -4.18 -4.47
N ILE A 86 23.66 -4.63 -3.26
CA ILE A 86 22.88 -3.83 -2.29
C ILE A 86 23.64 -2.57 -1.88
N TYR A 87 24.97 -2.66 -1.70
CA TYR A 87 25.80 -1.48 -1.46
C TYR A 87 25.66 -0.46 -2.59
N LEU A 88 25.77 -0.91 -3.85
CA LEU A 88 25.67 -0.04 -5.03
C LEU A 88 24.25 0.58 -5.14
N ASP A 89 23.23 -0.22 -4.94
CA ASP A 89 21.83 0.24 -5.00
C ASP A 89 21.57 1.32 -3.93
N MET A 90 22.04 1.10 -2.71
CA MET A 90 21.88 2.05 -1.61
C MET A 90 22.80 3.27 -1.73
N LYS A 91 23.96 3.13 -2.41
CA LYS A 91 24.88 4.26 -2.64
C LYS A 91 24.23 5.38 -3.46
N GLY A 92 23.37 5.04 -4.40
CA GLY A 92 22.60 5.99 -5.22
C GLY A 92 21.46 6.72 -4.51
N LEU A 93 21.11 6.34 -3.27
CA LEU A 93 20.01 6.95 -2.52
C LEU A 93 20.48 8.19 -1.79
N ALA A 94 19.55 9.10 -1.47
CA ALA A 94 19.77 10.33 -0.71
C ALA A 94 18.76 10.46 0.44
N GLU A 95 19.13 11.26 1.44
CA GLU A 95 18.21 11.70 2.50
C GLU A 95 17.00 12.41 1.90
N GLY A 96 15.82 12.21 2.49
CA GLY A 96 14.53 12.69 1.99
C GLY A 96 13.86 11.77 0.96
N MET A 97 14.55 10.76 0.43
CA MET A 97 13.95 9.79 -0.48
C MET A 97 13.09 8.78 0.28
N THR A 98 11.91 8.46 -0.26
CA THR A 98 11.11 7.33 0.23
C THR A 98 11.61 6.03 -0.38
N VAL A 99 11.76 5.00 0.46
CA VAL A 99 12.25 3.67 0.05
C VAL A 99 11.34 2.56 0.56
N ASP A 100 11.25 1.49 -0.22
CA ASP A 100 10.62 0.21 0.15
C ASP A 100 11.72 -0.83 0.36
N ILE A 101 11.87 -1.31 1.59
CA ILE A 101 12.99 -2.14 2.01
C ILE A 101 12.51 -3.51 2.45
N VAL A 102 13.17 -4.53 1.95
CA VAL A 102 13.05 -5.92 2.43
C VAL A 102 14.38 -6.35 3.05
N GLY A 103 14.35 -6.93 4.23
CA GLY A 103 15.55 -7.44 4.84
C GLY A 103 15.30 -8.33 6.06
N LEU A 104 16.39 -8.95 6.52
CA LEU A 104 16.42 -9.78 7.70
C LEU A 104 16.49 -8.90 8.95
N ILE A 105 15.67 -9.21 9.95
CA ILE A 105 15.75 -8.55 11.25
C ILE A 105 16.92 -9.12 12.01
N ARG A 106 17.70 -8.24 12.61
CA ARG A 106 18.88 -8.56 13.43
C ARG A 106 18.88 -7.73 14.71
N GLU A 107 19.48 -8.27 15.73
CA GLU A 107 19.78 -7.57 16.98
C GLU A 107 21.17 -6.94 16.91
N SER A 108 21.26 -5.68 17.24
CA SER A 108 22.53 -4.96 17.40
C SER A 108 23.15 -5.23 18.78
N SER A 109 24.39 -4.80 18.98
CA SER A 109 25.10 -5.00 20.25
C SER A 109 24.45 -4.30 21.45
N ASP A 110 23.63 -3.28 21.20
CA ASP A 110 22.85 -2.54 22.21
C ASP A 110 21.42 -3.10 22.37
N GLY A 111 21.12 -4.26 21.78
CA GLY A 111 19.83 -4.95 21.94
C GLY A 111 18.72 -4.43 21.02
N LYS A 112 18.99 -3.44 20.16
CA LYS A 112 17.98 -2.87 19.28
C LYS A 112 17.83 -3.66 17.98
N ALA A 113 16.61 -3.66 17.45
CA ALA A 113 16.35 -4.21 16.13
C ALA A 113 16.92 -3.32 15.01
N TYR A 114 17.57 -3.94 14.03
CA TYR A 114 17.92 -3.32 12.77
C TYR A 114 17.63 -4.26 11.61
N ILE A 115 17.56 -3.73 10.39
CA ILE A 115 17.32 -4.51 9.18
C ILE A 115 18.64 -4.70 8.43
N ASN A 116 19.02 -5.96 8.18
CA ASN A 116 20.04 -6.29 7.20
C ASN A 116 19.38 -6.37 5.82
N CYS A 117 19.65 -5.38 4.98
CA CYS A 117 18.96 -5.14 3.71
C CYS A 117 19.23 -6.25 2.69
N GLU A 118 18.19 -6.75 2.05
CA GLU A 118 18.27 -7.68 0.93
C GLU A 118 17.73 -7.05 -0.37
N LEU A 119 16.88 -6.03 -0.24
CA LEU A 119 16.31 -5.28 -1.36
C LEU A 119 15.96 -3.87 -0.88
N CYS A 120 16.33 -2.86 -1.65
CA CYS A 120 15.99 -1.46 -1.41
C CYS A 120 15.54 -0.82 -2.73
N ILE A 121 14.30 -0.35 -2.78
CA ILE A 121 13.70 0.24 -3.97
C ILE A 121 13.24 1.66 -3.66
N PRO A 122 13.71 2.68 -4.40
CA PRO A 122 13.18 4.04 -4.25
C PRO A 122 11.72 4.10 -4.71
N VAL A 123 10.88 4.78 -3.93
CA VAL A 123 9.45 4.94 -4.19
C VAL A 123 9.18 6.38 -4.62
N GLN A 124 8.72 6.54 -5.86
CA GLN A 124 8.43 7.87 -6.44
C GLN A 124 6.94 8.22 -6.33
N ASP A 125 6.06 7.22 -6.38
CA ASP A 125 4.60 7.41 -6.33
C ASP A 125 4.11 7.43 -4.88
N SER A 126 3.54 8.55 -4.45
CA SER A 126 2.96 8.71 -3.11
C SER A 126 1.77 7.77 -2.84
N ALA A 127 1.07 7.31 -3.88
CA ALA A 127 -0.01 6.32 -3.75
C ALA A 127 0.49 4.99 -3.17
N MET A 128 1.77 4.65 -3.35
CA MET A 128 2.38 3.45 -2.78
C MET A 128 2.44 3.48 -1.25
N LYS A 129 2.55 4.67 -0.63
CA LYS A 129 2.46 4.81 0.83
C LYS A 129 1.06 4.46 1.32
N VAL A 130 0.03 5.01 0.67
CA VAL A 130 -1.38 4.74 1.00
C VAL A 130 -1.68 3.24 0.84
N LEU A 131 -1.24 2.65 -0.27
CA LEU A 131 -1.40 1.21 -0.49
C LEU A 131 -0.73 0.39 0.62
N ARG A 132 0.50 0.75 1.04
CA ARG A 132 1.22 0.07 2.11
C ARG A 132 0.47 0.14 3.43
N ASP A 133 -0.09 1.30 3.78
CA ASP A 133 -0.88 1.48 4.99
C ASP A 133 -2.14 0.63 4.99
N LEU A 134 -2.85 0.54 3.86
CA LEU A 134 -4.00 -0.33 3.69
C LEU A 134 -3.64 -1.81 3.81
N GLU A 135 -2.53 -2.25 3.23
CA GLU A 135 -2.04 -3.63 3.31
C GLU A 135 -1.70 -4.02 4.76
N ILE A 136 -0.98 -3.15 5.49
CA ILE A 136 -0.63 -3.36 6.89
C ILE A 136 -1.89 -3.37 7.76
N SER A 137 -2.80 -2.41 7.56
CA SER A 137 -4.08 -2.35 8.30
C SER A 137 -4.92 -3.59 8.09
N LYS A 138 -5.01 -4.09 6.85
CA LYS A 138 -5.71 -5.35 6.54
C LYS A 138 -5.07 -6.54 7.25
N TYR A 139 -3.74 -6.58 7.29
CA TYR A 139 -3.00 -7.62 7.98
C TYR A 139 -3.26 -7.60 9.49
N TYR A 140 -3.19 -6.44 10.13
CA TYR A 140 -3.41 -6.28 11.57
C TYR A 140 -4.85 -6.62 11.97
N ARG A 141 -5.86 -6.17 11.22
CA ARG A 141 -7.27 -6.56 11.46
C ARG A 141 -7.47 -8.07 11.36
N LYS A 142 -6.80 -8.74 10.42
CA LYS A 142 -6.84 -10.21 10.32
C LYS A 142 -6.23 -10.89 11.55
N LYS A 143 -5.32 -10.21 12.26
CA LYS A 143 -4.70 -10.67 13.52
C LYS A 143 -5.50 -10.25 14.77
N GLY A 144 -6.65 -9.60 14.61
CA GLY A 144 -7.48 -9.16 15.72
C GLY A 144 -6.97 -7.90 16.43
N MET A 145 -6.02 -7.16 15.81
CA MET A 145 -5.53 -5.91 16.36
C MET A 145 -6.43 -4.74 15.92
N GLU A 146 -6.68 -3.83 16.85
CA GLU A 146 -7.26 -2.53 16.50
C GLU A 146 -6.22 -1.71 15.73
N VAL A 147 -6.64 -1.17 14.60
CA VAL A 147 -5.81 -0.29 13.77
C VAL A 147 -6.41 1.10 13.83
N GLU A 148 -5.66 2.03 14.41
CA GLU A 148 -6.01 3.44 14.28
C GLU A 148 -5.97 3.83 12.80
N ALA A 149 -7.06 4.43 12.31
CA ALA A 149 -7.12 4.92 10.96
C ALA A 149 -6.17 6.12 10.82
N THR A 150 -5.10 5.95 10.04
CA THR A 150 -4.26 7.10 9.66
C THR A 150 -5.04 8.01 8.70
N GLU A 151 -4.69 9.30 8.63
CA GLU A 151 -5.32 10.25 7.70
C GLU A 151 -5.34 9.74 6.26
N SER A 152 -4.29 9.02 5.85
CA SER A 152 -4.18 8.39 4.53
C SER A 152 -5.21 7.27 4.32
N ILE A 153 -5.49 6.46 5.37
CA ILE A 153 -6.50 5.40 5.32
C ILE A 153 -7.91 6.00 5.26
N GLU A 154 -8.18 7.04 6.05
CA GLU A 154 -9.45 7.75 6.02
C GLU A 154 -9.71 8.41 4.66
N ALA A 155 -8.68 9.04 4.09
CA ALA A 155 -8.75 9.62 2.75
C ALA A 155 -9.03 8.55 1.68
N ALA A 156 -8.34 7.41 1.74
CA ALA A 156 -8.56 6.29 0.82
C ALA A 156 -9.96 5.68 0.98
N MET A 157 -10.46 5.53 2.20
CA MET A 157 -11.82 5.05 2.45
C MET A 157 -12.88 6.02 1.90
N LYS A 158 -12.68 7.34 2.05
CA LYS A 158 -13.58 8.36 1.46
C LYS A 158 -13.59 8.32 -0.06
N VAL A 159 -12.42 8.11 -0.68
CA VAL A 159 -12.32 7.97 -2.15
C VAL A 159 -13.02 6.69 -2.60
N GLN A 160 -12.80 5.57 -1.91
CA GLN A 160 -13.43 4.30 -2.24
C GLN A 160 -14.95 4.32 -2.05
N ALA A 161 -15.45 4.97 -0.99
CA ALA A 161 -16.89 5.18 -0.78
C ALA A 161 -17.51 5.98 -1.94
N LYS A 162 -16.86 7.06 -2.37
CA LYS A 162 -17.32 7.85 -3.52
C LYS A 162 -17.31 7.07 -4.83
N LEU A 163 -16.28 6.22 -5.06
CA LEU A 163 -16.21 5.37 -6.24
C LEU A 163 -17.33 4.32 -6.25
N SER A 164 -17.62 3.69 -5.10
CA SER A 164 -18.70 2.72 -5.00
C SER A 164 -20.09 3.37 -5.19
N GLU A 165 -20.30 4.58 -4.65
CA GLU A 165 -21.53 5.35 -4.90
C GLU A 165 -21.69 5.70 -6.39
N SER A 166 -20.62 6.13 -7.06
CA SER A 166 -20.61 6.40 -8.50
C SER A 166 -20.92 5.15 -9.31
N ASP A 167 -20.31 4.00 -8.99
CA ASP A 167 -20.55 2.73 -9.68
C ASP A 167 -22.01 2.24 -9.48
N GLU A 168 -22.58 2.42 -8.30
CA GLU A 168 -24.00 2.12 -8.05
C GLU A 168 -24.93 3.01 -8.88
N VAL A 169 -24.64 4.31 -8.97
CA VAL A 169 -25.43 5.24 -9.80
C VAL A 169 -25.31 4.88 -11.27
N LYS A 170 -24.12 4.57 -11.79
CA LYS A 170 -23.93 4.11 -13.16
C LYS A 170 -24.75 2.86 -13.47
N ASN A 171 -24.70 1.87 -12.58
CA ASN A 171 -25.48 0.64 -12.75
C ASN A 171 -26.99 0.92 -12.78
N HIS A 172 -27.50 1.78 -11.90
CA HIS A 172 -28.91 2.17 -11.91
C HIS A 172 -29.32 2.90 -13.19
N ILE A 173 -28.46 3.78 -13.73
CA ILE A 173 -28.70 4.42 -15.03
C ILE A 173 -28.78 3.37 -16.14
N LEU A 174 -27.83 2.44 -16.19
CA LEU A 174 -27.82 1.38 -17.21
C LEU A 174 -29.05 0.47 -17.11
N ASP A 175 -29.45 0.09 -15.89
CA ASP A 175 -30.65 -0.72 -15.67
C ASP A 175 -31.93 0.01 -16.10
N LEU A 176 -32.00 1.33 -15.88
CA LEU A 176 -33.11 2.16 -16.34
C LEU A 176 -33.17 2.23 -17.86
N LEU A 177 -32.02 2.44 -18.52
CA LEU A 177 -31.94 2.53 -20.00
C LEU A 177 -32.21 1.19 -20.69
N LYS A 178 -31.93 0.06 -20.03
CA LYS A 178 -32.23 -1.30 -20.53
C LYS A 178 -33.69 -1.71 -20.42
N LYS A 179 -34.56 -0.94 -19.72
CA LYS A 179 -35.98 -1.22 -19.66
C LYS A 179 -36.62 -1.19 -21.06
N PRO A 180 -37.53 -2.11 -21.38
CA PRO A 180 -38.14 -2.22 -22.75
C PRO A 180 -38.71 -0.91 -23.31
N ASP A 181 -39.30 -0.09 -22.41
CA ASP A 181 -39.89 1.20 -22.79
C ASP A 181 -38.85 2.26 -23.17
N ASN A 182 -37.62 2.16 -22.64
CA ASN A 182 -36.54 3.11 -22.87
C ASN A 182 -35.57 2.65 -23.97
N LEU A 183 -35.57 1.35 -24.33
CA LEU A 183 -34.71 0.83 -25.40
C LEU A 183 -35.03 1.39 -26.77
N LYS A 184 -36.32 1.63 -27.08
CA LYS A 184 -36.77 2.13 -28.41
C LYS A 184 -36.54 3.63 -28.54
N ASP A 185 -37.05 4.40 -27.60
CA ASP A 185 -37.15 5.87 -27.72
C ASP A 185 -36.05 6.60 -26.96
N GLY A 186 -35.31 5.89 -26.08
CA GLY A 186 -34.35 6.47 -25.16
C GLY A 186 -35.00 7.02 -23.89
N CYS A 187 -34.18 7.54 -22.98
CA CYS A 187 -34.64 8.16 -21.76
C CYS A 187 -34.09 9.60 -21.68
N THR A 188 -34.95 10.56 -21.40
CA THR A 188 -34.53 11.96 -21.27
C THR A 188 -33.80 12.18 -19.96
N PHE A 189 -32.92 13.20 -19.93
CA PHE A 189 -32.19 13.61 -18.74
C PHE A 189 -33.10 13.82 -17.53
N ASP A 190 -34.22 14.54 -17.73
CA ASP A 190 -35.18 14.84 -16.67
C ASP A 190 -35.85 13.57 -16.12
N LYS A 191 -36.18 12.63 -17.00
CA LYS A 191 -36.76 11.34 -16.58
C LYS A 191 -35.79 10.49 -15.79
N ILE A 192 -34.50 10.43 -16.20
CA ILE A 192 -33.46 9.73 -15.44
C ILE A 192 -33.28 10.36 -14.06
N LYS A 193 -33.22 11.70 -14.03
CA LYS A 193 -33.08 12.47 -12.79
C LYS A 193 -34.25 12.21 -11.82
N GLU A 194 -35.47 12.19 -12.32
CA GLU A 194 -36.67 11.96 -11.51
C GLU A 194 -36.74 10.52 -10.97
N GLU A 195 -36.51 9.52 -11.85
CA GLU A 195 -36.58 8.11 -11.45
C GLU A 195 -35.49 7.71 -10.46
N LEU A 196 -34.30 8.30 -10.56
CA LEU A 196 -33.19 8.01 -9.67
C LEU A 196 -33.10 8.97 -8.46
N GLY A 197 -33.91 10.05 -8.43
CA GLY A 197 -33.90 11.04 -7.35
C GLY A 197 -32.58 11.82 -7.23
N LEU A 198 -31.80 11.93 -8.32
CA LEU A 198 -30.48 12.56 -8.31
C LEU A 198 -30.54 14.06 -8.62
N SER A 199 -29.55 14.81 -8.11
CA SER A 199 -29.38 16.19 -8.56
C SER A 199 -28.73 16.25 -9.94
N THR A 200 -28.89 17.39 -10.65
CA THR A 200 -28.20 17.62 -11.92
C THR A 200 -26.69 17.51 -11.80
N LYS A 201 -26.11 18.00 -10.67
CA LYS A 201 -24.68 17.98 -10.41
C LYS A 201 -24.12 16.56 -10.22
N ASP A 202 -24.93 15.65 -9.72
CA ASP A 202 -24.51 14.27 -9.47
C ASP A 202 -24.75 13.39 -10.73
N LEU A 203 -25.79 13.68 -11.51
CA LEU A 203 -26.14 12.89 -12.69
C LEU A 203 -25.27 13.20 -13.92
N GLU A 204 -24.96 14.48 -14.20
CA GLU A 204 -24.18 14.87 -15.38
C GLU A 204 -22.81 14.18 -15.49
N PRO A 205 -21.99 14.12 -14.40
CA PRO A 205 -20.69 13.45 -14.47
C PRO A 205 -20.79 11.97 -14.81
N GLU A 206 -21.81 11.29 -14.26
CA GLU A 206 -22.00 9.85 -14.45
C GLU A 206 -22.47 9.52 -15.88
N LEU A 207 -23.37 10.33 -16.44
CA LEU A 207 -23.76 10.19 -17.85
C LEU A 207 -22.59 10.42 -18.79
N ARG A 208 -21.74 11.42 -18.53
CA ARG A 208 -20.52 11.66 -19.31
C ARG A 208 -19.54 10.51 -19.21
N ALA A 209 -19.37 9.94 -18.02
CA ALA A 209 -18.50 8.78 -17.81
C ALA A 209 -19.01 7.59 -18.64
N LEU A 210 -20.29 7.24 -18.55
CA LEU A 210 -20.91 6.17 -19.33
C LEU A 210 -20.84 6.39 -20.85
N GLN A 211 -20.91 7.66 -21.31
CA GLN A 211 -20.70 7.98 -22.73
C GLN A 211 -19.24 7.77 -23.16
N ASN A 212 -18.26 8.17 -22.31
CA ASN A 212 -16.84 7.97 -22.59
C ASN A 212 -16.45 6.49 -22.58
N ASP A 213 -17.09 5.70 -21.70
CA ASP A 213 -16.90 4.25 -21.60
C ASP A 213 -17.56 3.51 -22.78
N GLY A 214 -18.48 4.19 -23.52
CA GLY A 214 -19.18 3.64 -24.68
C GLY A 214 -20.39 2.80 -24.32
N ASP A 215 -20.85 2.83 -23.10
CA ASP A 215 -22.00 2.07 -22.60
C ASP A 215 -23.34 2.72 -23.03
N ILE A 216 -23.36 4.04 -23.19
CA ILE A 216 -24.52 4.81 -23.62
C ILE A 216 -24.15 5.83 -24.70
N PHE A 217 -25.14 6.27 -25.48
CA PHE A 217 -24.99 7.35 -26.44
C PHE A 217 -26.19 8.30 -26.39
N GLU A 218 -25.99 9.51 -26.92
CA GLU A 218 -27.00 10.56 -26.94
C GLU A 218 -27.46 10.79 -28.39
N PRO A 219 -28.56 10.13 -28.84
CA PRO A 219 -29.07 10.28 -30.22
C PRO A 219 -29.65 11.67 -30.51
N PHE A 220 -30.20 12.31 -29.49
CA PHE A 220 -30.72 13.68 -29.53
C PHE A 220 -30.32 14.41 -28.26
N PRO A 221 -30.15 15.74 -28.29
CA PRO A 221 -29.77 16.51 -27.09
C PRO A 221 -30.65 16.21 -25.89
N GLY A 222 -30.02 15.78 -24.78
CA GLY A 222 -30.67 15.43 -23.53
C GLY A 222 -31.39 14.07 -23.50
N THR A 223 -31.23 13.22 -24.52
CA THR A 223 -31.84 11.87 -24.59
C THR A 223 -30.75 10.82 -24.70
N PHE A 224 -30.74 9.85 -23.80
CA PHE A 224 -29.69 8.83 -23.68
C PHE A 224 -30.25 7.44 -24.01
N LYS A 225 -29.45 6.63 -24.66
CA LYS A 225 -29.75 5.24 -25.01
C LYS A 225 -28.60 4.33 -24.61
N TYR A 226 -28.94 3.12 -24.24
CA TYR A 226 -27.98 2.02 -24.09
C TYR A 226 -27.47 1.58 -25.47
N VAL A 227 -26.17 1.24 -25.59
CA VAL A 227 -25.53 0.76 -26.83
C VAL A 227 -25.88 -0.69 -27.13
#